data_8a7b61992cea7f9e12bb1ef02a9c0fc7
#
_entry.id   8a7b61992cea7f9e12bb1ef02a9c0fc7
#
_cell.length_a   1.000
_cell.length_b   1.000
_cell.length_c   1.000
_cell.angle_alpha   90.00
_cell.angle_beta   90.00
_cell.angle_gamma   90.00
#
_symmetry.space_group_name_H-M   'P 1'
#
loop_
_entity.id
_entity.type
_entity.pdbx_description
1 polymer ?
#
loop_
_entity_poly.entity_id
_entity_poly.type
_entity_poly.pdbx_seq_one_letter_code
_entity_poly.pdbx_strand_id
1 'polypeptide(L)'
;MLAVLLEARPEVVSFHFGLPRPDQLRALHDAGILTLVSVTCAEDGQRALDAGVGGLIAQGLEAGGHRSTFLREEDEGLGTAALLAQLRPLTERPLIAAGGVMTGQDLRSLINDGADAVQLGTAFLLCPEAGTAPAYRARLNGHVAALQKGAITADPESGTVLTAALSGRPARGLRNEITLRAEHPAAPSLPPYPIAYDLTKRLAALPAPDAAEAFGACWAGTGVGQLRALPAADLVETLAREAGL
;
A
#
# COMPACT_ATOMS: atom_id res chain seq x y z
N MET A 1 8.65 -13.85 16.22
CA MET A 1 7.43 -13.12 15.79
C MET A 1 6.15 -13.76 16.34
N LEU A 2 5.80 -15.04 16.03
CA LEU A 2 4.56 -15.64 16.52
C LEU A 2 4.41 -15.58 18.06
N ALA A 3 5.46 -15.94 18.82
CA ALA A 3 5.41 -15.88 20.28
C ALA A 3 5.04 -14.48 20.82
N VAL A 4 5.59 -13.43 20.21
CA VAL A 4 5.28 -12.02 20.57
C VAL A 4 3.80 -11.70 20.30
N LEU A 5 3.25 -12.16 19.17
CA LEU A 5 1.84 -11.95 18.85
C LEU A 5 0.91 -12.67 19.83
N LEU A 6 1.26 -13.91 20.21
CA LEU A 6 0.49 -14.69 21.17
C LEU A 6 0.55 -14.09 22.60
N GLU A 7 1.67 -13.46 22.96
CA GLU A 7 1.85 -12.75 24.23
C GLU A 7 1.07 -11.41 24.24
N ALA A 8 1.25 -10.60 23.18
CA ALA A 8 0.63 -9.26 23.08
C ALA A 8 -0.87 -9.32 22.82
N ARG A 9 -1.37 -10.41 22.22
CA ARG A 9 -2.80 -10.66 21.88
C ARG A 9 -3.47 -9.46 21.21
N PRO A 10 -2.94 -8.95 20.08
CA PRO A 10 -3.66 -7.91 19.32
C PRO A 10 -4.99 -8.49 18.81
N GLU A 11 -5.99 -7.64 18.67
CA GLU A 11 -7.29 -8.05 18.12
C GLU A 11 -7.18 -8.55 16.68
N VAL A 12 -6.29 -7.93 15.89
CA VAL A 12 -6.11 -8.20 14.47
C VAL A 12 -4.63 -8.30 14.12
N VAL A 13 -4.29 -9.28 13.27
CA VAL A 13 -2.97 -9.40 12.62
C VAL A 13 -3.16 -9.51 11.11
N SER A 14 -2.53 -8.63 10.35
CA SER A 14 -2.53 -8.71 8.89
C SER A 14 -1.20 -9.24 8.34
N PHE A 15 -1.31 -10.05 7.29
CA PHE A 15 -0.17 -10.63 6.57
C PHE A 15 -0.06 -10.03 5.16
N HIS A 16 1.19 -9.89 4.73
CA HIS A 16 1.56 -9.37 3.42
C HIS A 16 2.57 -10.31 2.76
N PHE A 17 2.57 -10.41 1.42
CA PHE A 17 3.45 -11.31 0.65
C PHE A 17 3.16 -12.82 0.81
N GLY A 18 1.91 -13.19 0.93
CA GLY A 18 1.49 -14.57 1.00
C GLY A 18 0.93 -14.99 2.35
N LEU A 19 0.74 -16.28 2.51
CA LEU A 19 0.11 -16.87 3.68
C LEU A 19 1.12 -17.18 4.78
N PRO A 20 0.77 -17.02 6.05
CA PRO A 20 1.50 -17.63 7.14
C PRO A 20 1.38 -19.17 7.08
N ARG A 21 2.26 -19.87 7.77
CA ARG A 21 2.17 -21.32 7.83
C ARG A 21 0.89 -21.77 8.54
N PRO A 22 0.35 -22.95 8.18
CA PRO A 22 -0.90 -23.45 8.78
C PRO A 22 -0.87 -23.57 10.31
N ASP A 23 0.29 -23.93 10.90
CA ASP A 23 0.47 -23.97 12.35
C ASP A 23 0.39 -22.58 13.01
N GLN A 24 0.89 -21.57 12.32
CA GLN A 24 0.82 -20.18 12.79
C GLN A 24 -0.62 -19.63 12.72
N LEU A 25 -1.35 -19.91 11.64
CA LEU A 25 -2.75 -19.53 11.51
C LEU A 25 -3.60 -20.15 12.62
N ARG A 26 -3.44 -21.46 12.86
CA ARG A 26 -4.16 -22.15 13.94
C ARG A 26 -3.85 -21.53 15.30
N ALA A 27 -2.58 -21.29 15.61
CA ALA A 27 -2.18 -20.72 16.90
C ALA A 27 -2.78 -19.31 17.12
N LEU A 28 -2.86 -18.48 16.09
CA LEU A 28 -3.48 -17.16 16.17
C LEU A 28 -5.00 -17.27 16.34
N HIS A 29 -5.65 -18.15 15.58
CA HIS A 29 -7.08 -18.41 15.69
C HIS A 29 -7.44 -18.91 17.10
N ASP A 30 -6.69 -19.89 17.64
CA ASP A 30 -6.92 -20.46 18.98
C ASP A 30 -6.73 -19.40 20.08
N ALA A 31 -5.91 -18.38 19.83
CA ALA A 31 -5.74 -17.21 20.70
C ALA A 31 -6.85 -16.15 20.55
N GLY A 32 -7.81 -16.34 19.63
CA GLY A 32 -8.89 -15.39 19.35
C GLY A 32 -8.46 -14.18 18.54
N ILE A 33 -7.33 -14.27 17.81
CA ILE A 33 -6.78 -13.18 17.01
C ILE A 33 -7.33 -13.26 15.58
N LEU A 34 -8.02 -12.20 15.12
CA LEU A 34 -8.47 -12.10 13.72
C LEU A 34 -7.27 -11.99 12.78
N THR A 35 -7.23 -12.87 11.78
CA THR A 35 -6.16 -12.84 10.77
C THR A 35 -6.67 -12.30 9.45
N LEU A 36 -5.99 -11.29 8.90
CA LEU A 36 -6.26 -10.72 7.59
C LEU A 36 -5.08 -11.00 6.65
N VAL A 37 -5.37 -11.18 5.37
CA VAL A 37 -4.32 -11.35 4.35
C VAL A 37 -4.57 -10.40 3.19
N SER A 38 -3.53 -9.67 2.78
CA SER A 38 -3.60 -8.80 1.61
C SER A 38 -3.47 -9.64 0.34
N VAL A 39 -4.39 -9.44 -0.61
CA VAL A 39 -4.45 -10.15 -1.89
C VAL A 39 -4.62 -9.15 -3.04
N THR A 40 -4.21 -9.53 -4.25
CA THR A 40 -4.25 -8.68 -5.44
C THR A 40 -5.05 -9.29 -6.60
N CYS A 41 -5.52 -10.53 -6.46
CA CYS A 41 -6.38 -11.24 -7.40
C CYS A 41 -7.32 -12.21 -6.70
N ALA A 42 -8.32 -12.72 -7.44
CA ALA A 42 -9.29 -13.67 -6.91
C ALA A 42 -8.67 -15.01 -6.53
N GLU A 43 -7.66 -15.49 -7.27
CA GLU A 43 -6.98 -16.75 -6.98
C GLU A 43 -6.27 -16.72 -5.63
N ASP A 44 -5.51 -15.63 -5.33
CA ASP A 44 -4.87 -15.43 -4.02
C ASP A 44 -5.92 -15.30 -2.91
N GLY A 45 -7.06 -14.66 -3.21
CA GLY A 45 -8.21 -14.57 -2.31
C GLY A 45 -8.76 -15.95 -1.93
N GLN A 46 -9.03 -16.79 -2.94
CA GLN A 46 -9.53 -18.15 -2.71
C GLN A 46 -8.53 -18.99 -1.92
N ARG A 47 -7.24 -18.95 -2.26
CA ARG A 47 -6.18 -19.64 -1.50
C ARG A 47 -6.13 -19.21 -0.04
N ALA A 48 -6.31 -17.91 0.22
CA ALA A 48 -6.32 -17.40 1.59
C ALA A 48 -7.55 -17.90 2.37
N LEU A 49 -8.73 -17.90 1.75
CA LEU A 49 -9.97 -18.40 2.34
C LEU A 49 -9.88 -19.89 2.64
N ASP A 50 -9.33 -20.69 1.74
CA ASP A 50 -9.11 -22.14 1.89
C ASP A 50 -8.13 -22.44 3.02
N ALA A 51 -7.12 -21.57 3.21
CA ALA A 51 -6.19 -21.68 4.33
C ALA A 51 -6.81 -21.32 5.69
N GLY A 52 -8.02 -20.76 5.72
CA GLY A 52 -8.76 -20.45 6.95
C GLY A 52 -8.46 -19.07 7.55
N VAL A 53 -8.01 -18.07 6.72
CA VAL A 53 -7.84 -16.69 7.23
C VAL A 53 -9.16 -16.08 7.65
N GLY A 54 -9.14 -15.17 8.61
CA GLY A 54 -10.34 -14.52 9.14
C GLY A 54 -10.97 -13.47 8.22
N GLY A 55 -10.20 -12.91 7.27
CA GLY A 55 -10.68 -11.94 6.28
C GLY A 55 -9.62 -11.58 5.26
N LEU A 56 -10.00 -10.77 4.27
CA LEU A 56 -9.14 -10.35 3.16
C LEU A 56 -8.94 -8.83 3.14
N ILE A 57 -7.76 -8.39 2.70
CA ILE A 57 -7.50 -7.01 2.32
C ILE A 57 -7.32 -6.99 0.79
N ALA A 58 -8.30 -6.45 0.07
CA ALA A 58 -8.27 -6.27 -1.37
C ALA A 58 -7.35 -5.09 -1.72
N GLN A 59 -6.10 -5.37 -2.09
CA GLN A 59 -5.14 -4.35 -2.46
C GLN A 59 -5.21 -4.06 -3.96
N GLY A 60 -5.85 -2.96 -4.33
CA GLY A 60 -5.90 -2.49 -5.72
C GLY A 60 -4.56 -1.95 -6.23
N LEU A 61 -4.46 -1.80 -7.55
CA LEU A 61 -3.29 -1.26 -8.24
C LEU A 61 -2.97 0.19 -7.83
N GLU A 62 -3.96 0.92 -7.34
CA GLU A 62 -3.85 2.30 -6.87
C GLU A 62 -3.06 2.42 -5.56
N ALA A 63 -2.89 1.32 -4.82
CA ALA A 63 -2.24 1.34 -3.51
C ALA A 63 -0.76 1.73 -3.61
N GLY A 64 -0.30 2.55 -2.67
CA GLY A 64 1.12 2.82 -2.46
C GLY A 64 1.84 1.67 -1.75
N GLY A 65 3.17 1.62 -1.91
CA GLY A 65 3.99 0.56 -1.34
C GLY A 65 3.98 -0.73 -2.16
N HIS A 66 4.44 -1.81 -1.55
CA HIS A 66 4.62 -3.10 -2.22
C HIS A 66 3.28 -3.74 -2.59
N ARG A 67 3.26 -4.36 -3.78
CA ARG A 67 2.18 -5.26 -4.17
C ARG A 67 2.24 -6.54 -3.34
N SER A 68 1.10 -6.97 -2.84
CA SER A 68 0.99 -8.15 -1.97
C SER A 68 0.78 -9.47 -2.72
N THR A 69 1.12 -9.52 -4.01
CA THR A 69 1.03 -10.75 -4.82
C THR A 69 1.71 -11.93 -4.12
N PHE A 70 1.08 -13.10 -4.14
CA PHE A 70 1.68 -14.33 -3.62
C PHE A 70 2.72 -14.86 -4.62
N LEU A 71 2.39 -14.87 -5.90
CA LEU A 71 3.25 -15.27 -7.01
C LEU A 71 3.81 -14.01 -7.67
N ARG A 72 5.12 -13.91 -7.83
CA ARG A 72 5.81 -12.70 -8.32
C ARG A 72 5.54 -12.36 -9.79
N GLU A 73 5.13 -13.34 -10.58
CA GLU A 73 5.04 -13.22 -12.03
C GLU A 73 3.62 -12.88 -12.52
N GLU A 74 2.62 -12.89 -11.64
CA GLU A 74 1.21 -12.79 -12.02
C GLU A 74 0.48 -11.73 -11.17
N ASP A 75 0.76 -10.45 -11.43
CA ASP A 75 -0.11 -9.36 -10.96
C ASP A 75 -1.07 -8.99 -12.10
N GLU A 76 -2.35 -9.28 -11.94
CA GLU A 76 -3.39 -8.94 -12.92
C GLU A 76 -3.60 -7.44 -13.08
N GLY A 77 -3.00 -6.63 -12.22
CA GLY A 77 -3.10 -5.18 -12.29
C GLY A 77 -4.50 -4.64 -12.01
N LEU A 78 -5.30 -5.34 -11.21
CA LEU A 78 -6.68 -4.94 -10.92
C LEU A 78 -6.72 -3.71 -10.03
N GLY A 79 -7.58 -2.75 -10.39
CA GLY A 79 -7.96 -1.65 -9.51
C GLY A 79 -8.81 -2.14 -8.33
N THR A 80 -8.88 -1.34 -7.26
CA THR A 80 -9.52 -1.71 -5.98
C THR A 80 -10.99 -2.13 -6.16
N ALA A 81 -11.79 -1.37 -6.92
CA ALA A 81 -13.20 -1.70 -7.17
C ALA A 81 -13.37 -3.00 -7.98
N ALA A 82 -12.55 -3.20 -9.01
CA ALA A 82 -12.60 -4.41 -9.84
C ALA A 82 -12.21 -5.66 -9.01
N LEU A 83 -11.21 -5.52 -8.13
CA LEU A 83 -10.79 -6.60 -7.24
C LEU A 83 -11.87 -6.94 -6.21
N LEU A 84 -12.54 -5.92 -5.63
CA LEU A 84 -13.68 -6.14 -4.73
C LEU A 84 -14.81 -6.91 -5.40
N ALA A 85 -15.16 -6.55 -6.64
CA ALA A 85 -16.21 -7.23 -7.41
C ALA A 85 -15.89 -8.72 -7.65
N GLN A 86 -14.61 -9.07 -7.74
CA GLN A 86 -14.18 -10.48 -7.86
C GLN A 86 -14.14 -11.22 -6.52
N LEU A 87 -13.78 -10.54 -5.43
CA LEU A 87 -13.60 -11.17 -4.11
C LEU A 87 -14.91 -11.29 -3.33
N ARG A 88 -15.82 -10.31 -3.45
CA ARG A 88 -17.07 -10.33 -2.65
C ARG A 88 -17.91 -11.59 -2.84
N PRO A 89 -18.09 -12.14 -4.05
CA PRO A 89 -18.82 -13.39 -4.24
C PRO A 89 -18.17 -14.63 -3.60
N LEU A 90 -16.88 -14.56 -3.27
CA LEU A 90 -16.15 -15.69 -2.71
C LEU A 90 -16.31 -15.83 -1.18
N THR A 91 -16.74 -14.78 -0.48
CA THR A 91 -16.71 -14.80 0.98
C THR A 91 -17.69 -13.82 1.62
N GLU A 92 -18.25 -14.24 2.78
CA GLU A 92 -18.95 -13.36 3.72
C GLU A 92 -18.04 -12.87 4.87
N ARG A 93 -16.77 -13.30 4.89
CA ARG A 93 -15.79 -12.82 5.87
C ARG A 93 -15.45 -11.36 5.61
N PRO A 94 -14.89 -10.63 6.61
CA PRO A 94 -14.45 -9.25 6.43
C PRO A 94 -13.60 -9.05 5.19
N LEU A 95 -14.01 -8.11 4.33
CA LEU A 95 -13.34 -7.73 3.10
C LEU A 95 -13.00 -6.23 3.16
N ILE A 96 -11.72 -5.92 3.29
CA ILE A 96 -11.20 -4.57 3.47
C ILE A 96 -10.66 -4.07 2.14
N ALA A 97 -11.11 -2.92 1.66
CA ALA A 97 -10.57 -2.28 0.46
C ALA A 97 -9.31 -1.47 0.79
N ALA A 98 -8.26 -1.59 -0.03
CA ALA A 98 -7.02 -0.85 0.13
C ALA A 98 -6.48 -0.35 -1.22
N GLY A 99 -6.29 0.96 -1.33
CA GLY A 99 -5.77 1.63 -2.53
C GLY A 99 -6.72 2.69 -3.08
N GLY A 100 -6.16 3.85 -3.45
CA GLY A 100 -6.89 4.95 -4.08
C GLY A 100 -7.76 5.81 -3.17
N VAL A 101 -7.95 5.46 -1.91
CA VAL A 101 -8.87 6.14 -1.00
C VAL A 101 -8.22 7.40 -0.42
N MET A 102 -8.73 8.58 -0.80
CA MET A 102 -8.24 9.88 -0.34
C MET A 102 -9.35 10.78 0.20
N THR A 103 -10.60 10.50 -0.14
CA THR A 103 -11.79 11.26 0.27
C THR A 103 -12.85 10.36 0.89
N GLY A 104 -13.80 10.94 1.62
CA GLY A 104 -14.96 10.20 2.12
C GLY A 104 -15.86 9.67 1.01
N GLN A 105 -15.87 10.31 -0.17
CA GLN A 105 -16.60 9.79 -1.33
C GLN A 105 -15.97 8.50 -1.87
N ASP A 106 -14.63 8.44 -1.95
CA ASP A 106 -13.92 7.20 -2.33
C ASP A 106 -14.27 6.07 -1.34
N LEU A 107 -14.22 6.39 -0.02
CA LEU A 107 -14.59 5.46 1.04
C LEU A 107 -16.03 4.96 0.83
N ARG A 108 -17.00 5.87 0.68
CA ARG A 108 -18.40 5.53 0.48
C ARG A 108 -18.60 4.66 -0.76
N SER A 109 -17.93 4.97 -1.86
CA SER A 109 -18.01 4.18 -3.09
C SER A 109 -17.58 2.73 -2.84
N LEU A 110 -16.42 2.50 -2.22
CA LEU A 110 -15.92 1.15 -1.97
C LEU A 110 -16.77 0.35 -0.98
N ILE A 111 -17.38 1.02 0.01
CA ILE A 111 -18.37 0.36 0.89
C ILE A 111 -19.63 -0.05 0.09
N ASN A 112 -20.11 0.81 -0.80
CA ASN A 112 -21.23 0.47 -1.67
C ASN A 112 -20.90 -0.65 -2.67
N ASP A 113 -19.64 -0.76 -3.07
CA ASP A 113 -19.10 -1.83 -3.93
C ASP A 113 -18.88 -3.16 -3.17
N GLY A 114 -19.20 -3.21 -1.87
CA GLY A 114 -19.20 -4.43 -1.07
C GLY A 114 -18.01 -4.61 -0.12
N ALA A 115 -17.19 -3.57 0.12
CA ALA A 115 -16.21 -3.61 1.19
C ALA A 115 -16.89 -3.42 2.57
N ASP A 116 -16.44 -4.16 3.58
CA ASP A 116 -16.88 -3.99 4.96
C ASP A 116 -16.13 -2.84 5.67
N ALA A 117 -14.90 -2.54 5.19
CA ALA A 117 -14.05 -1.46 5.69
C ALA A 117 -13.07 -0.99 4.61
N VAL A 118 -12.40 0.14 4.88
CA VAL A 118 -11.32 0.65 4.01
C VAL A 118 -10.03 0.84 4.81
N GLN A 119 -8.89 0.57 4.16
CA GLN A 119 -7.56 0.80 4.70
C GLN A 119 -6.86 1.91 3.92
N LEU A 120 -6.49 2.99 4.60
CA LEU A 120 -5.82 4.14 4.03
C LEU A 120 -4.35 4.17 4.46
N GLY A 121 -3.45 4.47 3.52
CA GLY A 121 -2.04 4.67 3.80
C GLY A 121 -1.59 6.06 3.37
N THR A 122 -1.62 6.32 2.05
CA THR A 122 -1.16 7.58 1.45
C THR A 122 -1.80 8.81 2.08
N ALA A 123 -3.09 8.77 2.36
CA ALA A 123 -3.82 9.90 2.95
C ALA A 123 -3.21 10.42 4.26
N PHE A 124 -2.55 9.56 5.04
CA PHE A 124 -1.95 9.90 6.33
C PHE A 124 -0.48 10.36 6.25
N LEU A 125 0.17 10.33 5.09
CA LEU A 125 1.62 10.61 4.96
C LEU A 125 2.02 12.04 5.37
N LEU A 126 1.12 13.01 5.27
CA LEU A 126 1.36 14.39 5.69
C LEU A 126 0.80 14.72 7.08
N CYS A 127 0.16 13.80 7.77
CA CYS A 127 -0.27 14.01 9.15
C CYS A 127 0.95 14.31 10.04
N PRO A 128 0.86 15.26 11.00
CA PRO A 128 1.97 15.54 11.92
C PRO A 128 2.44 14.31 12.69
N GLU A 129 1.53 13.40 13.02
CA GLU A 129 1.80 12.17 13.77
C GLU A 129 2.49 11.09 12.93
N ALA A 130 2.49 11.21 11.58
CA ALA A 130 3.16 10.25 10.73
C ALA A 130 4.69 10.39 10.85
N GLY A 131 5.37 9.26 11.00
CA GLY A 131 6.83 9.19 11.02
C GLY A 131 7.50 9.43 9.64
N THR A 132 6.83 10.13 8.74
CA THR A 132 7.32 10.43 7.39
C THR A 132 8.57 11.31 7.48
N ALA A 133 9.71 10.81 6.97
CA ALA A 133 10.99 11.51 7.01
C ALA A 133 10.92 12.91 6.34
N PRO A 134 11.68 13.91 6.82
CA PRO A 134 11.59 15.28 6.31
C PRO A 134 11.78 15.40 4.80
N ALA A 135 12.75 14.72 4.22
CA ALA A 135 12.99 14.72 2.76
C ALA A 135 11.80 14.12 2.00
N TYR A 136 11.22 13.03 2.51
CA TYR A 136 10.04 12.43 1.91
C TYR A 136 8.82 13.37 2.00
N ARG A 137 8.59 13.97 3.16
CA ARG A 137 7.52 14.96 3.37
C ARG A 137 7.68 16.17 2.42
N ALA A 138 8.90 16.66 2.23
CA ALA A 138 9.19 17.75 1.30
C ALA A 138 8.83 17.37 -0.16
N ARG A 139 9.15 16.16 -0.58
CA ARG A 139 8.78 15.65 -1.92
C ARG A 139 7.28 15.54 -2.10
N LEU A 140 6.55 15.03 -1.11
CA LEU A 140 5.08 14.94 -1.16
C LEU A 140 4.46 16.35 -1.29
N ASN A 141 4.91 17.31 -0.50
CA ASN A 141 4.44 18.70 -0.57
C ASN A 141 4.79 19.34 -1.94
N GLY A 142 5.99 19.10 -2.45
CA GLY A 142 6.40 19.55 -3.78
C GLY A 142 5.53 18.99 -4.90
N HIS A 143 5.16 17.72 -4.82
CA HIS A 143 4.27 17.07 -5.78
C HIS A 143 2.86 17.68 -5.74
N VAL A 144 2.26 17.84 -4.56
CA VAL A 144 0.96 18.50 -4.38
C VAL A 144 0.98 19.93 -4.94
N ALA A 145 2.03 20.70 -4.62
CA ALA A 145 2.17 22.08 -5.11
C ALA A 145 2.34 22.15 -6.64
N ALA A 146 3.04 21.20 -7.26
CA ALA A 146 3.20 21.11 -8.71
C ALA A 146 1.87 20.83 -9.41
N LEU A 147 1.04 19.94 -8.85
CA LEU A 147 -0.31 19.69 -9.35
C LEU A 147 -1.20 20.93 -9.26
N GLN A 148 -1.21 21.61 -8.12
CA GLN A 148 -2.01 22.82 -7.91
C GLN A 148 -1.63 23.95 -8.87
N LYS A 149 -0.36 24.03 -9.27
CA LYS A 149 0.14 25.01 -10.25
C LYS A 149 -0.06 24.56 -11.71
N GLY A 150 -0.59 23.36 -11.96
CA GLY A 150 -0.70 22.80 -13.30
C GLY A 150 0.65 22.45 -13.96
N ALA A 151 1.71 22.37 -13.18
CA ALA A 151 3.05 22.00 -13.67
C ALA A 151 3.18 20.51 -13.98
N ILE A 152 2.31 19.68 -13.39
CA ILE A 152 2.12 18.25 -13.70
C ILE A 152 0.62 17.98 -13.84
N THR A 153 0.26 16.97 -14.61
CA THR A 153 -1.15 16.57 -14.78
C THR A 153 -1.68 15.81 -13.58
N ALA A 154 -2.97 15.86 -13.36
CA ALA A 154 -3.66 15.07 -12.32
C ALA A 154 -3.84 13.59 -12.70
N ASP A 155 -3.22 13.15 -13.81
CA ASP A 155 -3.22 11.75 -14.22
C ASP A 155 -2.63 10.88 -13.09
N PRO A 156 -3.32 9.84 -12.63
CA PRO A 156 -2.83 8.93 -11.60
C PRO A 156 -1.45 8.34 -11.88
N GLU A 157 -1.10 8.16 -13.16
CA GLU A 157 0.21 7.67 -13.59
C GLU A 157 1.30 8.76 -13.62
N SER A 158 0.93 10.07 -13.65
CA SER A 158 1.89 11.16 -13.81
C SER A 158 2.79 11.39 -12.59
N GLY A 159 2.35 11.01 -11.41
CA GLY A 159 3.06 11.28 -10.15
C GLY A 159 3.70 10.07 -9.50
N THR A 160 3.19 8.87 -9.77
CA THR A 160 3.68 7.62 -9.18
C THR A 160 4.06 6.61 -10.26
N VAL A 161 4.85 5.63 -9.88
CA VAL A 161 5.22 4.50 -10.75
C VAL A 161 5.16 3.21 -9.97
N LEU A 162 4.64 2.16 -10.58
CA LEU A 162 4.76 0.79 -10.08
C LEU A 162 6.07 0.21 -10.61
N THR A 163 7.00 -0.12 -9.73
CA THR A 163 8.34 -0.56 -10.12
C THR A 163 8.95 -1.53 -9.11
N ALA A 164 9.80 -2.43 -9.59
CA ALA A 164 10.66 -3.26 -8.74
C ALA A 164 12.02 -2.60 -8.45
N ALA A 165 12.33 -1.48 -9.10
CA ALA A 165 13.65 -0.85 -9.08
C ALA A 165 14.18 -0.51 -7.69
N LEU A 166 13.30 -0.12 -6.79
CA LEU A 166 13.68 0.33 -5.45
C LEU A 166 13.86 -0.81 -4.44
N SER A 167 13.22 -1.95 -4.66
CA SER A 167 13.21 -3.00 -3.64
C SER A 167 13.46 -4.42 -4.17
N GLY A 168 13.43 -4.62 -5.48
CA GLY A 168 13.46 -5.95 -6.09
C GLY A 168 12.10 -6.65 -6.09
N ARG A 169 11.02 -5.94 -5.73
CA ARG A 169 9.64 -6.40 -5.79
C ARG A 169 8.72 -5.25 -6.20
N PRO A 170 7.68 -5.49 -7.02
CA PRO A 170 6.78 -4.42 -7.45
C PRO A 170 6.22 -3.61 -6.28
N ALA A 171 6.37 -2.30 -6.34
CA ALA A 171 5.87 -1.36 -5.35
C ALA A 171 5.57 -0.01 -6.00
N ARG A 172 4.54 0.69 -5.55
CA ARG A 172 4.15 2.00 -6.09
C ARG A 172 4.68 3.13 -5.22
N GLY A 173 5.32 4.09 -5.85
CA GLY A 173 5.83 5.30 -5.18
C GLY A 173 6.10 6.44 -6.15
N LEU A 174 6.55 7.58 -5.62
CA LEU A 174 6.97 8.72 -6.44
C LEU A 174 8.20 8.35 -7.28
N ARG A 175 8.21 8.80 -8.53
CA ARG A 175 9.37 8.64 -9.44
C ARG A 175 10.62 9.33 -8.86
N ASN A 176 11.77 8.71 -9.05
CA ASN A 176 13.07 9.26 -8.68
C ASN A 176 14.16 8.78 -9.67
N GLU A 177 15.42 9.15 -9.44
CA GLU A 177 16.53 8.78 -10.32
C GLU A 177 16.66 7.26 -10.53
N ILE A 178 16.46 6.44 -9.49
CA ILE A 178 16.54 4.97 -9.65
C ILE A 178 15.40 4.47 -10.54
N THR A 179 14.18 4.95 -10.31
CA THR A 179 13.03 4.51 -11.11
C THR A 179 13.18 4.90 -12.58
N LEU A 180 13.66 6.12 -12.85
CA LEU A 180 13.92 6.61 -14.22
C LEU A 180 15.05 5.82 -14.91
N ARG A 181 16.13 5.52 -14.18
CA ARG A 181 17.24 4.73 -14.73
C ARG A 181 16.84 3.28 -15.00
N ALA A 182 15.96 2.72 -14.18
CA ALA A 182 15.47 1.36 -14.37
C ALA A 182 14.54 1.20 -15.58
N GLU A 183 13.93 2.27 -16.07
CA GLU A 183 13.14 2.29 -17.31
C GLU A 183 14.01 2.25 -18.57
N HIS A 184 15.32 2.48 -18.45
CA HIS A 184 16.22 2.46 -19.60
C HIS A 184 16.44 1.03 -20.13
N PRO A 185 16.37 0.77 -21.44
CA PRO A 185 16.51 -0.58 -22.01
C PRO A 185 17.81 -1.31 -21.66
N ALA A 186 18.88 -0.57 -21.36
CA ALA A 186 20.17 -1.12 -20.93
C ALA A 186 20.33 -1.17 -19.40
N ALA A 187 19.26 -0.98 -18.64
CA ALA A 187 19.32 -1.11 -17.19
C ALA A 187 19.72 -2.55 -16.78
N PRO A 188 20.61 -2.71 -15.80
CA PRO A 188 20.98 -4.03 -15.31
C PRO A 188 19.81 -4.73 -14.65
N SER A 189 19.82 -6.07 -14.62
CA SER A 189 18.86 -6.85 -13.86
C SER A 189 18.95 -6.50 -12.37
N LEU A 190 17.78 -6.41 -11.75
CA LEU A 190 17.69 -6.03 -10.33
C LEU A 190 17.91 -7.25 -9.42
N PRO A 191 18.62 -7.09 -8.31
CA PRO A 191 18.64 -8.11 -7.27
C PRO A 191 17.22 -8.32 -6.70
N PRO A 192 16.88 -9.56 -6.27
CA PRO A 192 15.58 -9.81 -5.69
C PRO A 192 15.40 -9.10 -4.34
N TYR A 193 14.14 -8.90 -3.95
CA TYR A 193 13.79 -8.45 -2.60
C TYR A 193 14.32 -9.46 -1.53
N PRO A 194 14.90 -9.02 -0.41
CA PRO A 194 15.06 -7.63 0.03
C PRO A 194 16.42 -6.98 -0.31
N ILE A 195 17.27 -7.61 -1.13
CA ILE A 195 18.64 -7.16 -1.42
C ILE A 195 18.65 -5.77 -2.07
N ALA A 196 17.84 -5.58 -3.13
CA ALA A 196 17.73 -4.28 -3.79
C ALA A 196 17.26 -3.19 -2.80
N TYR A 197 16.34 -3.54 -1.89
CA TYR A 197 15.82 -2.59 -0.90
C TYR A 197 16.87 -2.13 0.12
N ASP A 198 17.75 -3.04 0.57
CA ASP A 198 18.88 -2.67 1.43
C ASP A 198 19.86 -1.73 0.69
N LEU A 199 20.16 -2.05 -0.57
CA LEU A 199 21.02 -1.21 -1.41
C LEU A 199 20.45 0.21 -1.57
N THR A 200 19.19 0.36 -1.93
CA THR A 200 18.56 1.68 -2.10
C THR A 200 18.52 2.49 -0.81
N LYS A 201 18.29 1.85 0.34
CA LYS A 201 18.37 2.49 1.66
C LYS A 201 19.78 3.03 1.94
N ARG A 202 20.83 2.24 1.62
CA ARG A 202 22.21 2.67 1.78
C ARG A 202 22.57 3.84 0.85
N LEU A 203 22.11 3.81 -0.39
CA LEU A 203 22.29 4.91 -1.34
C LEU A 203 21.60 6.19 -0.86
N ALA A 204 20.37 6.09 -0.37
CA ALA A 204 19.63 7.23 0.18
C ALA A 204 20.24 7.81 1.46
N ALA A 205 21.02 7.02 2.19
CA ALA A 205 21.73 7.44 3.41
C ALA A 205 23.14 8.02 3.14
N LEU A 206 23.60 8.10 1.89
CA LEU A 206 24.88 8.70 1.57
C LEU A 206 24.91 10.17 2.01
N PRO A 207 26.08 10.70 2.44
CA PRO A 207 26.26 12.08 2.87
C PRO A 207 26.36 13.02 1.65
N ALA A 208 25.37 12.94 0.77
CA ALA A 208 25.23 13.81 -0.41
C ALA A 208 23.89 14.57 -0.30
N PRO A 209 23.84 15.87 -0.64
CA PRO A 209 22.67 16.71 -0.43
C PRO A 209 21.37 16.12 -0.96
N ASP A 210 21.41 15.48 -2.12
CA ASP A 210 20.23 15.01 -2.84
C ASP A 210 20.06 13.48 -2.77
N ALA A 211 20.88 12.76 -1.99
CA ALA A 211 20.87 11.29 -1.98
C ALA A 211 19.51 10.72 -1.54
N ALA A 212 18.92 11.27 -0.49
CA ALA A 212 17.61 10.85 -0.01
C ALA A 212 16.50 11.09 -1.03
N GLU A 213 16.57 12.15 -1.79
CA GLU A 213 15.62 12.48 -2.86
C GLU A 213 15.83 11.61 -4.10
N ALA A 214 17.06 11.47 -4.54
CA ALA A 214 17.42 10.71 -5.74
C ALA A 214 17.19 9.20 -5.59
N PHE A 215 17.42 8.65 -4.39
CA PHE A 215 17.47 7.20 -4.17
C PHE A 215 16.43 6.70 -3.15
N GLY A 216 15.86 7.57 -2.33
CA GLY A 216 14.92 7.19 -1.28
C GLY A 216 13.58 6.71 -1.84
N ALA A 217 13.08 5.59 -1.30
CA ALA A 217 11.75 5.11 -1.60
C ALA A 217 10.69 6.04 -0.97
N CYS A 218 9.83 6.61 -1.79
CA CYS A 218 8.70 7.45 -1.38
C CYS A 218 7.40 6.76 -1.78
N TRP A 219 6.98 5.79 -0.97
CA TRP A 219 5.82 4.94 -1.27
C TRP A 219 4.51 5.73 -1.18
N ALA A 220 3.84 5.91 -2.30
CA ALA A 220 2.57 6.61 -2.37
C ALA A 220 1.68 6.00 -3.45
N GLY A 221 0.38 5.95 -3.20
CA GLY A 221 -0.63 5.51 -4.17
C GLY A 221 -0.97 6.61 -5.16
N THR A 222 -1.81 6.27 -6.13
CA THR A 222 -2.23 7.15 -7.22
C THR A 222 -2.91 8.43 -6.75
N GLY A 223 -3.55 8.42 -5.57
CA GLY A 223 -4.20 9.59 -4.97
C GLY A 223 -3.27 10.61 -4.33
N VAL A 224 -1.94 10.49 -4.49
CA VAL A 224 -0.93 11.33 -3.82
C VAL A 224 -1.15 12.84 -4.00
N GLY A 225 -1.75 13.26 -5.10
CA GLY A 225 -2.08 14.67 -5.37
C GLY A 225 -3.17 15.27 -4.47
N GLN A 226 -3.94 14.41 -3.78
CA GLN A 226 -5.03 14.80 -2.89
C GLN A 226 -4.64 14.78 -1.40
N LEU A 227 -3.34 14.73 -1.10
CA LEU A 227 -2.82 14.75 0.27
C LEU A 227 -3.28 15.99 1.04
N ARG A 228 -3.63 15.77 2.30
CA ARG A 228 -4.04 16.83 3.25
C ARG A 228 -3.10 16.83 4.44
N ALA A 229 -2.56 18.00 4.78
CA ALA A 229 -1.70 18.17 5.95
C ALA A 229 -2.57 18.51 7.18
N LEU A 230 -3.32 17.53 7.66
CA LEU A 230 -4.18 17.61 8.83
C LEU A 230 -3.68 16.69 9.94
N PRO A 231 -3.95 16.97 11.23
CA PRO A 231 -3.84 15.98 12.30
C PRO A 231 -4.65 14.72 11.95
N ALA A 232 -4.16 13.54 12.36
CA ALA A 232 -4.78 12.28 11.97
C ALA A 232 -6.25 12.17 12.42
N ALA A 233 -6.57 12.66 13.62
CA ALA A 233 -7.94 12.69 14.12
C ALA A 233 -8.84 13.57 13.24
N ASP A 234 -8.40 14.79 12.90
CA ASP A 234 -9.15 15.71 12.06
C ASP A 234 -9.36 15.15 10.64
N LEU A 235 -8.35 14.42 10.13
CA LEU A 235 -8.47 13.74 8.84
C LEU A 235 -9.53 12.64 8.89
N VAL A 236 -9.55 11.81 9.93
CA VAL A 236 -10.56 10.75 10.12
C VAL A 236 -11.98 11.36 10.21
N GLU A 237 -12.17 12.38 11.05
CA GLU A 237 -13.45 13.08 11.16
C GLU A 237 -13.90 13.70 9.83
N THR A 238 -12.95 14.27 9.09
CA THR A 238 -13.24 14.86 7.77
C THR A 238 -13.68 13.78 6.78
N LEU A 239 -12.98 12.65 6.71
CA LEU A 239 -13.32 11.52 5.85
C LEU A 239 -14.69 10.92 6.23
N ALA A 240 -14.96 10.74 7.52
CA ALA A 240 -16.25 10.24 8.00
C ALA A 240 -17.41 11.18 7.58
N ARG A 241 -17.27 12.49 7.82
CA ARG A 241 -18.26 13.49 7.42
C ARG A 241 -18.46 13.52 5.91
N GLU A 242 -17.41 13.49 5.11
CA GLU A 242 -17.48 13.43 3.63
C GLU A 242 -18.17 12.15 3.16
N ALA A 243 -17.99 11.04 3.88
CA ALA A 243 -18.68 9.77 3.62
C ALA A 243 -20.14 9.76 4.09
N GLY A 244 -20.60 10.76 4.85
CA GLY A 244 -21.93 10.81 5.45
C GLY A 244 -22.11 9.80 6.60
N LEU A 245 -21.04 9.59 7.40
CA LEU A 245 -21.02 8.76 8.60
C LEU A 245 -21.07 9.62 9.86
#